data_e92b349fc1ded1aa235b044258c1307b
#
_entry.id   e92b349fc1ded1aa235b044258c1307b
#
_cell.length_a   1.000
_cell.length_b   1.000
_cell.length_c   1.000
_cell.angle_alpha   90.00
_cell.angle_beta   90.00
_cell.angle_gamma   90.00
#
_symmetry.space_group_name_H-M   'P 1'
#
loop_
_entity.id
_entity.type
_entity.pdbx_description
1 polymer ?
#
loop_
_entity_poly.entity_id
_entity_poly.type
_entity_poly.pdbx_seq_one_letter_code
_entity_poly.pdbx_strand_id
1 'polypeptide(L)' 'MSKLKENRERAGLTQKELSERSGVNIRTIQDYEQGRKFINKAQGFSLYRLANALNVTIEELLEL' A
#
# COMPACT_ATOMS: atom_id res chain seq x y z
N MET A 1 8.61 8.97 5.42
CA MET A 1 8.21 8.79 4.02
C MET A 1 7.60 7.42 3.85
N SER A 2 6.63 7.30 2.97
CA SER A 2 5.91 6.04 2.78
C SER A 2 6.21 5.49 1.37
N LYS A 3 6.79 4.30 1.34
CA LYS A 3 7.02 3.62 0.05
C LYS A 3 5.70 3.24 -0.61
N LEU A 4 4.69 2.90 0.18
CA LEU A 4 3.36 2.64 -0.36
C LEU A 4 2.83 3.87 -1.09
N LYS A 5 2.91 5.03 -0.45
CA LYS A 5 2.45 6.28 -1.06
C LYS A 5 3.24 6.61 -2.33
N GLU A 6 4.57 6.44 -2.27
CA GLU A 6 5.43 6.71 -3.43
C GLU A 6 5.03 5.83 -4.62
N ASN A 7 4.84 4.54 -4.37
CA ASN A 7 4.47 3.61 -5.43
C ASN A 7 3.06 3.88 -5.96
N ARG A 8 2.15 4.25 -5.04
CA ARG A 8 0.79 4.62 -5.44
C ARG A 8 0.79 5.84 -6.36
N GLU A 9 1.52 6.88 -5.98
CA GLU A 9 1.59 8.11 -6.77
C GLU A 9 2.26 7.87 -8.11
N ARG A 10 3.30 7.04 -8.12
CA ARG A 10 3.97 6.67 -9.37
C ARG A 10 3.04 5.93 -10.30
N ALA A 11 2.12 5.15 -9.76
CA ALA A 11 1.12 4.44 -10.56
C ALA A 11 -0.04 5.34 -10.98
N GLY A 12 -0.07 6.60 -10.52
CA GLY A 12 -1.11 7.54 -10.88
C GLY A 12 -2.45 7.27 -10.20
N LEU A 13 -2.44 6.62 -9.03
CA LEU A 13 -3.66 6.23 -8.35
C LEU A 13 -3.93 7.12 -7.13
N THR A 14 -5.21 7.41 -6.89
CA THR A 14 -5.64 7.97 -5.61
C THR A 14 -5.72 6.87 -4.58
N GLN A 15 -5.81 7.23 -3.30
CA GLN A 15 -6.01 6.24 -2.24
C GLN A 15 -7.29 5.44 -2.47
N LYS A 16 -8.35 6.10 -2.91
CA LYS A 16 -9.61 5.43 -3.20
C LYS A 16 -9.44 4.42 -4.32
N GLU A 17 -8.76 4.80 -5.40
CA GLU A 17 -8.53 3.90 -6.52
C GLU A 17 -7.70 2.70 -6.11
N LEU A 18 -6.66 2.91 -5.31
CA LEU A 18 -5.85 1.81 -4.82
C LEU A 18 -6.69 0.87 -3.94
N SER A 19 -7.54 1.44 -3.08
CA SER A 19 -8.43 0.64 -2.25
C SER A 19 -9.34 -0.23 -3.11
N GLU A 20 -9.93 0.35 -4.14
CA GLU A 20 -10.84 -0.37 -5.03
C GLU A 20 -10.13 -1.49 -5.78
N ARG A 21 -8.92 -1.23 -6.27
CA ARG A 21 -8.16 -2.21 -7.05
C ARG A 21 -7.58 -3.32 -6.19
N SER A 22 -7.15 -2.98 -4.98
CA SER A 22 -6.51 -3.96 -4.10
C SER A 22 -7.48 -4.74 -3.24
N GLY A 23 -8.66 -4.17 -2.99
CA GLY A 23 -9.59 -4.72 -2.01
C GLY A 23 -9.17 -4.46 -0.58
N VAL A 24 -8.14 -3.63 -0.37
CA VAL A 24 -7.70 -3.23 0.97
C VAL A 24 -8.46 -1.97 1.37
N ASN A 25 -8.97 -1.95 2.61
CA ASN A 25 -9.75 -0.83 3.11
C ASN A 25 -8.96 0.48 3.01
N ILE A 26 -9.62 1.54 2.56
CA ILE A 26 -8.97 2.84 2.37
C ILE A 26 -8.39 3.37 3.69
N ARG A 27 -9.05 3.12 4.82
CA ARG A 27 -8.54 3.55 6.12
C ARG A 27 -7.22 2.86 6.43
N THR A 28 -7.09 1.60 6.08
CA THR A 28 -5.84 0.85 6.26
C THR A 28 -4.73 1.45 5.41
N ILE A 29 -5.03 1.79 4.17
CA ILE A 29 -4.05 2.44 3.29
C ILE A 29 -3.62 3.78 3.90
N GLN A 30 -4.56 4.57 4.38
CA GLN A 30 -4.26 5.85 5.01
C GLN A 30 -3.37 5.67 6.24
N ASP A 31 -3.67 4.65 7.05
CA ASP A 31 -2.88 4.37 8.25
C ASP A 31 -1.44 4.03 7.90
N TYR A 32 -1.23 3.24 6.87
CA TYR A 32 0.13 2.92 6.42
C TYR A 32 0.85 4.15 5.88
N GLU A 33 0.17 4.95 5.06
CA GLU A 33 0.80 6.10 4.44
C GLU A 33 1.13 7.19 5.45
N GLN A 34 0.32 7.32 6.50
CA GLN A 34 0.54 8.34 7.53
C GLN A 34 1.38 7.83 8.71
N GLY A 35 1.80 6.58 8.67
CA GLY A 35 2.67 6.03 9.71
C GLY A 35 1.94 5.60 10.97
N ARG A 36 0.60 5.56 10.96
CA ARG A 36 -0.15 5.09 12.12
C ARG A 36 -0.06 3.58 12.29
N LYS A 37 0.18 2.87 11.20
CA LYS A 37 0.45 1.43 11.21
C LYS A 37 1.73 1.16 10.43
N PHE A 38 2.53 0.23 10.93
CA PHE A 38 3.79 -0.12 10.28
C PHE A 38 3.54 -1.21 9.25
N ILE A 39 3.70 -0.87 7.97
CA ILE A 39 3.37 -1.77 6.87
C ILE A 39 4.14 -3.10 6.94
N ASN A 40 5.35 -3.09 7.50
CA ASN A 40 6.14 -4.32 7.63
C ASN A 40 5.48 -5.37 8.51
N LYS A 41 4.50 -4.96 9.34
CA LYS A 41 3.75 -5.87 10.20
C LYS A 41 2.39 -6.23 9.61
N ALA A 42 2.10 -5.79 8.39
CA ALA A 42 0.84 -6.11 7.74
C ALA A 42 0.78 -7.60 7.43
N GLN A 43 -0.44 -8.12 7.35
CA GLN A 43 -0.64 -9.50 6.94
C GLN A 43 -0.15 -9.69 5.50
N GLY A 44 0.46 -10.85 5.24
CA GLY A 44 1.01 -11.12 3.91
C GLY A 44 0.00 -10.98 2.79
N PHE A 45 -1.27 -11.36 3.05
CA PHE A 45 -2.32 -11.25 2.05
C PHE A 45 -2.60 -9.79 1.68
N SER A 46 -2.64 -8.89 2.68
CA SER A 46 -2.84 -7.46 2.42
C SER A 46 -1.67 -6.88 1.63
N LEU A 47 -0.44 -7.25 1.99
CA LEU A 47 0.76 -6.83 1.27
C LEU A 47 0.72 -7.31 -0.18
N TYR A 48 0.35 -8.56 -0.39
CA TYR A 48 0.25 -9.14 -1.72
C TYR A 48 -0.76 -8.37 -2.57
N ARG A 49 -1.93 -8.08 -2.00
CA ARG A 49 -2.97 -7.36 -2.73
C ARG A 49 -2.52 -5.96 -3.13
N LEU A 50 -1.86 -5.25 -2.22
CA LEU A 50 -1.35 -3.91 -2.52
C LEU A 50 -0.26 -3.97 -3.58
N ALA A 51 0.69 -4.89 -3.44
CA ALA A 51 1.77 -5.03 -4.40
C ALA A 51 1.24 -5.38 -5.79
N ASN A 52 0.27 -6.30 -5.83
CA ASN A 52 -0.34 -6.73 -7.08
C ASN A 52 -1.10 -5.58 -7.75
N ALA A 53 -1.85 -4.81 -6.98
CA ALA A 53 -2.59 -3.66 -7.52
C ALA A 53 -1.66 -2.58 -8.08
N LEU A 54 -0.47 -2.47 -7.50
CA LEU A 54 0.52 -1.48 -7.92
C LEU A 54 1.53 -2.03 -8.91
N ASN A 55 1.45 -3.34 -9.18
CA ASN A 55 2.39 -4.03 -10.09
C ASN A 55 3.85 -3.87 -9.62
N VAL A 56 4.06 -4.04 -8.32
CA VAL A 56 5.38 -3.99 -7.69
C VAL A 56 5.55 -5.22 -6.81
N THR A 57 6.77 -5.43 -6.32
CA THR A 57 7.03 -6.53 -5.38
C THR A 57 6.63 -6.10 -3.98
N ILE A 58 6.41 -7.08 -3.10
CA ILE A 58 6.12 -6.80 -1.69
C ILE A 58 7.29 -6.02 -1.07
N GLU A 59 8.52 -6.41 -1.40
CA GLU A 59 9.72 -5.77 -0.87
C GLU A 59 9.75 -4.27 -1.18
N GLU A 60 9.19 -3.86 -2.31
CA GLU A 60 9.16 -2.45 -2.69
C GLU A 60 8.21 -1.63 -1.82
N LEU A 61 7.35 -2.29 -1.05
CA LEU A 61 6.42 -1.61 -0.14
C LEU A 61 6.92 -1.58 1.30
N LEU A 62 7.92 -2.40 1.62
CA LEU A 62 8.41 -2.48 2.99
C LEU A 62 9.26 -1.27 3.34
N GLU A 63 9.13 -0.82 4.59
CA GLU A 63 9.90 0.28 5.13
C GLU A 63 11.10 -0.29 5.88
N LEU A 64 12.27 -0.19 5.28
CA LEU A 64 13.49 -0.77 5.83
C LEU A 64 14.44 0.30 6.32
#